data_a9fa3aa1d037c370fd6666555c651d63
#
_entry.id   a9fa3aa1d037c370fd6666555c651d63
#
_cell.length_a   1.000
_cell.length_b   1.000
_cell.length_c   1.000
_cell.angle_alpha   90.00
_cell.angle_beta   90.00
_cell.angle_gamma   90.00
#
_symmetry.space_group_name_H-M   'P 1'
#
loop_
_entity.id
_entity.type
_entity.pdbx_description
1 polymer ?
#
loop_
_entity_poly.entity_id
_entity_poly.type
_entity_poly.pdbx_seq_one_letter_code
_entity_poly.pdbx_strand_id
1 'polypeptide(L)'
;GHLQTELFKSLTGTFMTHIPYRGAGPALNDTVGGQVPIIFDNLPSALPHIKAGRLVPIVVAAPQRLAALPDVPTFKDVGLEPVNRMAYYGFIAPKGLPKDVTDKIYNATQQALKDPAVRKRIEDTGSLIVANTPEQFTAQIKAEYEVYKQVVAKQKLSLE
;
A
#
# COMPACT_ATOMS: atom_id res chain seq x y z
N GLY A 1 5.83 1.98 2.96
CA GLY A 1 7.03 1.89 2.09
C GLY A 1 8.24 1.36 2.84
N HIS A 2 8.65 1.98 3.97
CA HIS A 2 9.85 1.58 4.72
C HIS A 2 9.86 0.08 5.09
N LEU A 3 8.85 -0.39 5.82
CA LEU A 3 8.81 -1.80 6.27
C LEU A 3 8.77 -2.79 5.08
N GLN A 4 8.09 -2.44 3.99
CA GLN A 4 8.05 -3.26 2.79
C GLN A 4 9.42 -3.31 2.09
N THR A 5 10.13 -2.18 2.05
CA THR A 5 11.49 -2.11 1.53
C THR A 5 12.45 -2.95 2.38
N GLU A 6 12.35 -2.89 3.71
CA GLU A 6 13.18 -3.72 4.60
C GLU A 6 12.88 -5.22 4.44
N LEU A 7 11.62 -5.59 4.24
CA LEU A 7 11.25 -6.96 3.91
C LEU A 7 11.86 -7.40 2.57
N PHE A 8 11.78 -6.55 1.54
CA PHE A 8 12.42 -6.80 0.24
C PHE A 8 13.93 -7.01 0.40
N LYS A 9 14.63 -6.10 1.06
CA LYS A 9 16.07 -6.21 1.34
C LYS A 9 16.42 -7.51 2.05
N SER A 10 15.63 -7.88 3.08
CA SER A 10 15.83 -9.10 3.85
C SER A 10 15.70 -10.39 3.04
N LEU A 11 14.83 -10.41 2.04
CA LEU A 11 14.58 -11.58 1.20
C LEU A 11 15.54 -11.70 0.02
N THR A 12 15.97 -10.57 -0.52
CA THR A 12 16.84 -10.54 -1.71
C THR A 12 18.31 -10.42 -1.39
N GLY A 13 18.67 -10.12 -0.14
CA GLY A 13 20.05 -9.84 0.25
C GLY A 13 20.59 -8.52 -0.32
N THR A 14 19.73 -7.66 -0.87
CA THR A 14 20.16 -6.37 -1.43
C THR A 14 20.36 -5.33 -0.33
N PHE A 15 21.28 -4.41 -0.59
CA PHE A 15 21.53 -3.25 0.28
C PHE A 15 20.96 -1.99 -0.36
N MET A 16 20.18 -1.24 0.43
CA MET A 16 19.70 0.10 0.09
C MET A 16 19.71 0.96 1.35
N THR A 17 20.25 2.17 1.24
CA THR A 17 20.20 3.14 2.33
C THR A 17 18.82 3.76 2.40
N HIS A 18 18.18 3.72 3.57
CA HIS A 18 16.91 4.39 3.81
C HIS A 18 17.11 5.88 3.98
N ILE A 19 16.43 6.68 3.18
CA ILE A 19 16.37 8.15 3.31
C ILE A 19 14.95 8.51 3.78
N PRO A 20 14.77 8.94 5.03
CA PRO A 20 13.46 9.28 5.57
C PRO A 20 12.95 10.62 5.06
N TYR A 21 11.64 10.67 4.77
CA TYR A 21 10.93 11.86 4.35
C TYR A 21 9.67 12.11 5.20
N ARG A 22 9.25 13.35 5.30
CA ARG A 22 8.00 13.73 5.98
C ARG A 22 6.79 13.51 5.05
N GLY A 23 6.60 12.27 4.57
CA GLY A 23 5.49 11.87 3.71
C GLY A 23 5.89 11.64 2.24
N ALA A 24 4.93 11.17 1.43
CA ALA A 24 5.16 10.77 0.04
C ALA A 24 5.52 11.94 -0.88
N GLY A 25 4.93 13.11 -0.68
CA GLY A 25 5.14 14.26 -1.56
C GLY A 25 6.61 14.67 -1.72
N PRO A 26 7.32 15.01 -0.63
CA PRO A 26 8.75 15.32 -0.70
C PRO A 26 9.60 14.17 -1.26
N ALA A 27 9.31 12.91 -0.89
CA ALA A 27 10.02 11.75 -1.41
C ALA A 27 9.84 11.59 -2.93
N LEU A 28 8.62 11.76 -3.44
CA LEU A 28 8.31 11.71 -4.87
C LEU A 28 9.01 12.85 -5.63
N ASN A 29 9.03 14.06 -5.08
CA ASN A 29 9.72 15.18 -5.72
C ASN A 29 11.21 14.91 -5.89
N ASP A 30 11.86 14.38 -4.85
CA ASP A 30 13.28 14.04 -4.89
C ASP A 30 13.58 12.86 -5.81
N THR A 31 12.66 11.87 -5.89
CA THR A 31 12.79 10.77 -6.85
C THR A 31 12.64 11.26 -8.29
N VAL A 32 11.65 12.11 -8.56
CA VAL A 32 11.45 12.73 -9.87
C VAL A 32 12.61 13.66 -10.24
N GLY A 33 13.19 14.34 -9.26
CA GLY A 33 14.36 15.22 -9.43
C GLY A 33 15.70 14.46 -9.53
N GLY A 34 15.70 13.12 -9.37
CA GLY A 34 16.89 12.30 -9.45
C GLY A 34 17.80 12.34 -8.21
N GLN A 35 17.35 12.93 -7.09
CA GLN A 35 18.08 12.99 -5.82
C GLN A 35 18.17 11.61 -5.15
N VAL A 36 17.12 10.80 -5.33
CA VAL A 36 17.08 9.39 -4.92
C VAL A 36 16.66 8.53 -6.12
N PRO A 37 17.31 7.37 -6.32
CA PRO A 37 17.10 6.57 -7.55
C PRO A 37 15.85 5.69 -7.51
N ILE A 38 15.29 5.40 -6.34
CA ILE A 38 14.17 4.46 -6.18
C ILE A 38 13.29 4.88 -5.00
N ILE A 39 12.00 4.59 -5.13
CA ILE A 39 11.00 4.80 -4.07
C ILE A 39 10.07 3.59 -4.00
N PHE A 40 9.69 3.17 -2.79
CA PHE A 40 8.52 2.34 -2.52
C PHE A 40 7.39 3.26 -2.05
N ASP A 41 6.39 3.44 -2.88
CA ASP A 41 5.28 4.34 -2.58
C ASP A 41 3.92 3.73 -2.93
N ASN A 42 2.86 4.36 -2.43
CA ASN A 42 1.50 3.98 -2.75
C ASN A 42 1.14 4.45 -4.17
N LEU A 43 0.50 3.58 -4.94
CA LEU A 43 0.18 3.87 -6.34
C LEU A 43 -0.62 5.16 -6.55
N PRO A 44 -1.62 5.52 -5.71
CA PRO A 44 -2.35 6.77 -5.92
C PRO A 44 -1.47 8.03 -5.97
N SER A 45 -0.40 8.08 -5.20
CA SER A 45 0.55 9.20 -5.22
C SER A 45 1.51 9.14 -6.40
N ALA A 46 1.99 7.94 -6.75
CA ALA A 46 2.97 7.74 -7.82
C ALA A 46 2.35 7.75 -9.23
N LEU A 47 1.10 7.31 -9.39
CA LEU A 47 0.46 7.10 -10.69
C LEU A 47 0.45 8.35 -11.61
N PRO A 48 0.19 9.57 -11.13
CA PRO A 48 0.29 10.76 -11.98
C PRO A 48 1.69 10.98 -12.56
N HIS A 49 2.73 10.70 -11.79
CA HIS A 49 4.12 10.81 -12.24
C HIS A 49 4.49 9.72 -13.24
N ILE A 50 3.97 8.50 -13.03
CA ILE A 50 4.14 7.38 -13.97
C ILE A 50 3.46 7.70 -15.30
N LYS A 51 2.19 8.13 -15.26
CA LYS A 51 1.44 8.51 -16.47
C LYS A 51 2.08 9.68 -17.24
N ALA A 52 2.76 10.58 -16.53
CA ALA A 52 3.52 11.68 -17.12
C ALA A 52 4.92 11.28 -17.60
N GLY A 53 5.30 10.00 -17.51
CA GLY A 53 6.62 9.50 -17.92
C GLY A 53 7.79 9.97 -17.06
N ARG A 54 7.51 10.50 -15.84
CA ARG A 54 8.54 11.00 -14.93
C ARG A 54 9.06 9.94 -13.96
N LEU A 55 8.31 8.86 -13.78
CA LEU A 55 8.70 7.69 -12.99
C LEU A 55 8.47 6.42 -13.82
N VAL A 56 9.35 5.46 -13.67
CA VAL A 56 9.24 4.13 -14.29
C VAL A 56 8.77 3.14 -13.24
N PRO A 57 7.56 2.55 -13.37
CA PRO A 57 7.10 1.52 -12.45
C PRO A 57 7.86 0.21 -12.73
N ILE A 58 8.46 -0.37 -11.72
CA ILE A 58 9.27 -1.61 -11.82
C ILE A 58 8.42 -2.82 -11.47
N VAL A 59 7.68 -2.74 -10.37
CA VAL A 59 6.87 -3.84 -9.82
C VAL A 59 5.76 -3.25 -8.95
N VAL A 60 4.63 -3.94 -8.87
CA VAL A 60 3.52 -3.56 -7.99
C VAL A 60 3.23 -4.63 -6.94
N ALA A 61 2.78 -4.20 -5.76
CA ALA A 61 2.25 -5.09 -4.74
C ALA A 61 0.73 -5.19 -4.92
N ALA A 62 0.26 -6.24 -5.59
CA ALA A 62 -1.15 -6.48 -5.86
C ALA A 62 -1.42 -7.97 -6.08
N PRO A 63 -2.68 -8.46 -5.87
CA PRO A 63 -3.02 -9.86 -6.11
C PRO A 63 -2.80 -10.29 -7.57
N GLN A 64 -2.97 -9.35 -8.48
CA GLN A 64 -2.76 -9.51 -9.93
C GLN A 64 -2.30 -8.18 -10.52
N ARG A 65 -1.84 -8.18 -11.77
CA ARG A 65 -1.47 -6.94 -12.48
C ARG A 65 -2.63 -5.94 -12.48
N LEU A 66 -2.29 -4.67 -12.30
CA LEU A 66 -3.28 -3.61 -12.19
C LEU A 66 -3.72 -3.12 -13.57
N ALA A 67 -5.01 -2.88 -13.76
CA ALA A 67 -5.54 -2.31 -15.01
C ALA A 67 -4.90 -0.96 -15.38
N ALA A 68 -4.49 -0.18 -14.38
CA ALA A 68 -3.78 1.08 -14.59
C ALA A 68 -2.33 0.91 -15.08
N LEU A 69 -1.72 -0.28 -14.89
CA LEU A 69 -0.34 -0.62 -15.22
C LEU A 69 -0.24 -2.09 -15.69
N PRO A 70 -0.87 -2.46 -16.84
CA PRO A 70 -1.03 -3.86 -17.26
C PRO A 70 0.29 -4.56 -17.58
N ASP A 71 1.31 -3.82 -17.97
CA ASP A 71 2.62 -4.36 -18.34
C ASP A 71 3.58 -4.49 -17.14
N VAL A 72 3.20 -3.93 -15.96
CA VAL A 72 4.04 -3.98 -14.76
C VAL A 72 3.76 -5.26 -13.99
N PRO A 73 4.80 -6.09 -13.71
CA PRO A 73 4.63 -7.32 -12.96
C PRO A 73 4.28 -7.04 -11.51
N THR A 74 3.64 -8.02 -10.85
CA THR A 74 3.50 -8.05 -9.41
C THR A 74 4.75 -8.64 -8.75
N PHE A 75 4.95 -8.40 -7.45
CA PHE A 75 6.02 -9.09 -6.71
C PHE A 75 5.87 -10.62 -6.76
N LYS A 76 4.65 -11.13 -6.86
CA LYS A 76 4.39 -12.55 -7.06
C LYS A 76 4.92 -13.03 -8.42
N ASP A 77 4.69 -12.29 -9.50
CA ASP A 77 5.16 -12.64 -10.86
C ASP A 77 6.69 -12.78 -10.92
N VAL A 78 7.41 -12.05 -10.07
CA VAL A 78 8.88 -12.07 -10.02
C VAL A 78 9.44 -12.94 -8.88
N GLY A 79 8.61 -13.82 -8.30
CA GLY A 79 9.05 -14.79 -7.27
C GLY A 79 9.24 -14.21 -5.87
N LEU A 80 8.75 -12.99 -5.61
CA LEU A 80 8.86 -12.29 -4.32
C LEU A 80 7.50 -12.16 -3.62
N GLU A 81 6.70 -13.21 -3.62
CA GLU A 81 5.34 -13.20 -3.05
C GLU A 81 5.26 -12.67 -1.61
N PRO A 82 6.22 -12.93 -0.68
CA PRO A 82 6.14 -12.37 0.66
C PRO A 82 6.15 -10.83 0.72
N VAL A 83 6.72 -10.16 -0.30
CA VAL A 83 6.72 -8.69 -0.44
C VAL A 83 5.44 -8.18 -1.11
N ASN A 84 4.63 -9.07 -1.68
CA ASN A 84 3.41 -8.71 -2.43
C ASN A 84 2.27 -8.25 -1.51
N ARG A 85 2.53 -7.21 -0.70
CA ARG A 85 1.64 -6.69 0.33
C ARG A 85 1.15 -5.30 -0.06
N MET A 86 -0.15 -5.22 -0.38
CA MET A 86 -0.79 -3.94 -0.71
C MET A 86 -0.92 -3.06 0.52
N ALA A 87 -0.72 -1.76 0.33
CA ALA A 87 -1.27 -0.78 1.26
C ALA A 87 -2.81 -0.83 1.21
N TYR A 88 -3.44 -0.68 2.35
CA TYR A 88 -4.89 -0.66 2.44
C TYR A 88 -5.38 0.62 3.13
N TYR A 89 -6.54 1.09 2.71
CA TYR A 89 -7.23 2.24 3.25
C TYR A 89 -8.56 1.78 3.84
N GLY A 90 -8.89 2.26 5.03
CA GLY A 90 -10.12 1.86 5.69
C GLY A 90 -10.48 2.79 6.84
N PHE A 91 -11.69 2.63 7.35
CA PHE A 91 -12.13 3.31 8.57
C PHE A 91 -11.69 2.51 9.79
N ILE A 92 -11.09 3.19 10.75
CA ILE A 92 -10.79 2.66 12.08
C ILE A 92 -11.43 3.57 13.12
N ALA A 93 -11.83 2.99 14.26
CA ALA A 93 -12.49 3.70 15.33
C ALA A 93 -11.90 3.32 16.69
N PRO A 94 -12.13 4.12 17.74
CA PRO A 94 -11.73 3.76 19.10
C PRO A 94 -12.33 2.44 19.55
N LYS A 95 -11.61 1.73 20.42
CA LYS A 95 -12.09 0.50 21.05
C LYS A 95 -13.37 0.78 21.82
N GLY A 96 -14.35 -0.10 21.69
CA GLY A 96 -15.63 0.01 22.42
C GLY A 96 -16.69 0.85 21.70
N LEU A 97 -16.51 1.17 20.41
CA LEU A 97 -17.59 1.77 19.63
C LEU A 97 -18.83 0.85 19.65
N PRO A 98 -20.04 1.37 19.94
CA PRO A 98 -21.26 0.57 19.93
C PRO A 98 -21.48 -0.13 18.58
N LYS A 99 -22.01 -1.36 18.64
CA LYS A 99 -22.19 -2.19 17.45
C LYS A 99 -23.10 -1.55 16.40
N ASP A 100 -24.18 -0.93 16.82
CA ASP A 100 -25.13 -0.23 15.96
C ASP A 100 -24.47 0.92 15.19
N VAL A 101 -23.53 1.64 15.82
CA VAL A 101 -22.73 2.69 15.16
C VAL A 101 -21.79 2.09 14.14
N THR A 102 -21.10 1.00 14.49
CA THR A 102 -20.21 0.27 13.56
C THR A 102 -20.97 -0.24 12.36
N ASP A 103 -22.13 -0.87 12.59
CA ASP A 103 -22.99 -1.40 11.52
C ASP A 103 -23.51 -0.26 10.61
N LYS A 104 -23.86 0.89 11.19
CA LYS A 104 -24.30 2.06 10.42
C LYS A 104 -23.19 2.60 9.51
N ILE A 105 -21.96 2.73 10.02
CA ILE A 105 -20.80 3.18 9.22
C ILE A 105 -20.50 2.17 8.11
N TYR A 106 -20.47 0.88 8.44
CA TYR A 106 -20.23 -0.18 7.47
C TYR A 106 -21.27 -0.16 6.35
N ASN A 107 -22.56 -0.14 6.69
CA ASN A 107 -23.65 -0.14 5.71
C ASN A 107 -23.61 1.11 4.82
N ALA A 108 -23.35 2.29 5.39
CA ALA A 108 -23.20 3.53 4.65
C ALA A 108 -22.01 3.45 3.66
N THR A 109 -20.89 2.87 4.10
CA THR A 109 -19.71 2.65 3.25
C THR A 109 -20.03 1.69 2.10
N GLN A 110 -20.71 0.57 2.39
CA GLN A 110 -21.15 -0.38 1.35
C GLN A 110 -22.08 0.27 0.35
N GLN A 111 -23.00 1.13 0.81
CA GLN A 111 -23.91 1.86 -0.06
C GLN A 111 -23.14 2.86 -0.95
N ALA A 112 -22.19 3.62 -0.38
CA ALA A 112 -21.37 4.55 -1.16
C ALA A 112 -20.54 3.82 -2.23
N LEU A 113 -19.99 2.64 -1.90
CA LEU A 113 -19.22 1.83 -2.85
C LEU A 113 -20.05 1.17 -3.95
N LYS A 114 -21.38 1.23 -3.91
CA LYS A 114 -22.26 0.84 -5.03
C LYS A 114 -22.42 1.95 -6.07
N ASP A 115 -22.14 3.21 -5.71
CA ASP A 115 -22.23 4.34 -6.62
C ASP A 115 -21.10 4.24 -7.68
N PRO A 116 -21.43 4.20 -8.98
CA PRO A 116 -20.43 4.09 -10.05
C PRO A 116 -19.45 5.26 -10.09
N ALA A 117 -19.86 6.48 -9.71
CA ALA A 117 -18.99 7.63 -9.70
C ALA A 117 -17.97 7.54 -8.57
N VAL A 118 -18.37 7.05 -7.39
CA VAL A 118 -17.48 6.78 -6.26
C VAL A 118 -16.48 5.69 -6.63
N ARG A 119 -16.96 4.57 -7.17
CA ARG A 119 -16.10 3.48 -7.63
C ARG A 119 -15.06 3.97 -8.62
N LYS A 120 -15.53 4.65 -9.67
CA LYS A 120 -14.64 5.18 -10.71
C LYS A 120 -13.55 6.07 -10.13
N ARG A 121 -13.88 6.97 -9.20
CA ARG A 121 -12.88 7.85 -8.56
C ARG A 121 -11.81 7.07 -7.80
N ILE A 122 -12.18 5.99 -7.11
CA ILE A 122 -11.24 5.13 -6.39
C ILE A 122 -10.37 4.36 -7.40
N GLU A 123 -10.98 3.73 -8.40
CA GLU A 123 -10.31 2.93 -9.41
C GLU A 123 -9.37 3.76 -10.30
N ASP A 124 -9.72 5.02 -10.61
CA ASP A 124 -8.88 5.95 -11.36
C ASP A 124 -7.55 6.28 -10.63
N THR A 125 -7.48 6.11 -9.31
CA THR A 125 -6.22 6.21 -8.55
C THR A 125 -5.34 4.97 -8.64
N GLY A 126 -5.80 3.90 -9.30
CA GLY A 126 -5.16 2.60 -9.32
C GLY A 126 -5.45 1.73 -8.10
N SER A 127 -6.34 2.18 -7.19
CA SER A 127 -6.73 1.42 -6.00
C SER A 127 -7.75 0.35 -6.32
N LEU A 128 -7.66 -0.80 -5.63
CA LEU A 128 -8.65 -1.87 -5.70
C LEU A 128 -9.68 -1.70 -4.58
N ILE A 129 -10.97 -1.87 -4.92
CA ILE A 129 -12.05 -1.84 -3.94
C ILE A 129 -12.22 -3.25 -3.38
N VAL A 130 -11.90 -3.44 -2.09
CA VAL A 130 -12.04 -4.73 -1.39
C VAL A 130 -13.39 -4.85 -0.68
N ALA A 131 -13.84 -3.78 -0.02
CA ALA A 131 -15.15 -3.69 0.66
C ALA A 131 -15.41 -4.83 1.67
N ASN A 132 -14.36 -5.28 2.39
CA ASN A 132 -14.45 -6.35 3.36
C ASN A 132 -15.25 -5.96 4.62
N THR A 133 -15.69 -6.97 5.39
CA THR A 133 -16.40 -6.73 6.66
C THR A 133 -15.45 -6.23 7.74
N PRO A 134 -15.98 -5.64 8.85
CA PRO A 134 -15.16 -5.24 10.01
C PRO A 134 -14.30 -6.39 10.56
N GLU A 135 -14.84 -7.61 10.61
CA GLU A 135 -14.13 -8.80 11.08
C GLU A 135 -12.99 -9.19 10.14
N GLN A 136 -13.26 -9.19 8.83
CA GLN A 136 -12.25 -9.48 7.80
C GLN A 136 -11.14 -8.44 7.82
N PHE A 137 -11.48 -7.15 7.93
CA PHE A 137 -10.49 -6.08 8.01
C PHE A 137 -9.65 -6.18 9.28
N THR A 138 -10.27 -6.48 10.43
CA THR A 138 -9.57 -6.72 11.70
C THR A 138 -8.60 -7.90 11.59
N ALA A 139 -9.02 -9.00 10.96
CA ALA A 139 -8.16 -10.17 10.74
C ALA A 139 -6.97 -9.83 9.83
N GLN A 140 -7.20 -9.06 8.76
CA GLN A 140 -6.16 -8.57 7.88
C GLN A 140 -5.13 -7.71 8.62
N ILE A 141 -5.58 -6.73 9.41
CA ILE A 141 -4.68 -5.87 10.20
C ILE A 141 -3.81 -6.70 11.14
N LYS A 142 -4.39 -7.68 11.84
CA LYS A 142 -3.65 -8.56 12.75
C LYS A 142 -2.60 -9.39 12.00
N ALA A 143 -2.95 -9.96 10.86
CA ALA A 143 -2.02 -10.76 10.05
C ALA A 143 -0.85 -9.90 9.54
N GLU A 144 -1.11 -8.70 9.03
CA GLU A 144 -0.08 -7.77 8.58
C GLU A 144 0.82 -7.30 9.74
N TYR A 145 0.22 -7.02 10.90
CA TYR A 145 0.97 -6.63 12.09
C TYR A 145 2.02 -7.68 12.48
N GLU A 146 1.64 -8.96 12.51
CA GLU A 146 2.58 -10.03 12.88
C GLU A 146 3.73 -10.16 11.88
N VAL A 147 3.47 -9.98 10.59
CA VAL A 147 4.53 -9.99 9.57
C VAL A 147 5.51 -8.83 9.79
N TYR A 148 5.00 -7.61 9.92
CA TYR A 148 5.88 -6.45 10.09
C TYR A 148 6.57 -6.40 11.45
N LYS A 149 5.97 -6.95 12.50
CA LYS A 149 6.63 -7.16 13.79
C LYS A 149 7.89 -8.03 13.65
N GLN A 150 7.82 -9.10 12.85
CA GLN A 150 8.99 -9.94 12.56
C GLN A 150 10.05 -9.17 11.75
N VAL A 151 9.65 -8.36 10.78
CA VAL A 151 10.57 -7.52 10.00
C VAL A 151 11.30 -6.54 10.91
N VAL A 152 10.57 -5.82 11.79
CA VAL A 152 11.14 -4.88 12.76
C VAL A 152 12.16 -5.58 13.67
N ALA A 153 11.81 -6.74 14.22
CA ALA A 153 12.69 -7.49 15.09
C ALA A 153 13.96 -7.98 14.35
N LYS A 154 13.80 -8.56 13.15
CA LYS A 154 14.91 -9.11 12.36
C LYS A 154 15.86 -8.02 11.89
N GLN A 155 15.36 -6.88 11.46
CA GLN A 155 16.14 -5.75 10.96
C GLN A 155 16.57 -4.79 12.07
N LYS A 156 16.19 -5.05 13.34
CA LYS A 156 16.49 -4.20 14.49
C LYS A 156 16.08 -2.74 14.28
N LEU A 157 14.93 -2.52 13.66
CA LEU A 157 14.42 -1.18 13.39
C LEU A 157 13.94 -0.52 14.68
N SER A 158 14.24 0.77 14.84
CA SER A 158 13.69 1.63 15.89
C SER A 158 13.00 2.83 15.28
N LEU A 159 12.02 3.39 15.98
CA LEU A 159 11.53 4.73 15.69
C LEU A 159 12.55 5.70 16.31
N GLU A 160 13.22 6.47 15.47
CA GLU A 160 14.00 7.62 15.87
C GLU A 160 13.14 8.86 16.01
#